data_15f753168bf073e3dfb3eaca44a887b2
#
_entry.id   15f753168bf073e3dfb3eaca44a887b2
#
_cell.length_a   1.000
_cell.length_b   1.000
_cell.length_c   1.000
_cell.angle_alpha   90.00
_cell.angle_beta   90.00
_cell.angle_gamma   90.00
#
_symmetry.space_group_name_H-M   'P 1'
#
loop_
_entity.id
_entity.type
_entity.pdbx_description
1 polymer ?
#
loop_
_entity_poly.entity_id
_entity_poly.type
_entity_poly.pdbx_seq_one_letter_code
_entity_poly.pdbx_strand_id
1 'polypeptide(L)'
;MQIPQKTFPIIDLGDVVLREKCDEDAADFFAYYSDPEVNKYILCEIPRELEEARRELNYWRNVFYQNDGIYFAIADKETNKLIGSIGLTSYNSYQSRIEISYDLAHQYWNRGIMTKAIQAVTKYAFKEFYYGRVNRVEAFVSTANLPSKNLLTKCGFVLEGILRQHRYHRGAYVDVYSFSLLKSDFVNLVSN
;
A
#
# COMPACT_ATOMS: atom_id res chain seq x y z
N MET A 1 0.59 -16.67 -30.75
CA MET A 1 1.36 -15.77 -29.88
C MET A 1 1.14 -16.24 -28.44
N GLN A 2 2.17 -16.71 -27.76
CA GLN A 2 2.08 -16.99 -26.33
C GLN A 2 1.95 -15.63 -25.62
N ILE A 3 0.87 -15.45 -24.86
CA ILE A 3 0.75 -14.30 -23.95
C ILE A 3 1.88 -14.44 -22.94
N PRO A 4 2.77 -13.43 -22.76
CA PRO A 4 3.83 -13.52 -21.77
C PRO A 4 3.21 -13.83 -20.41
N GLN A 5 3.72 -14.84 -19.73
CA GLN A 5 3.26 -15.22 -18.41
C GLN A 5 3.54 -14.02 -17.47
N LYS A 6 2.49 -13.45 -16.90
CA LYS A 6 2.56 -12.31 -16.02
C LYS A 6 3.28 -12.71 -14.73
N THR A 7 4.45 -12.15 -14.49
CA THR A 7 5.26 -12.44 -13.31
C THR A 7 5.09 -11.32 -12.29
N PHE A 8 4.84 -11.68 -11.03
CA PHE A 8 4.75 -10.71 -9.94
C PHE A 8 6.14 -10.10 -9.69
N PRO A 9 6.28 -8.76 -9.66
CA PRO A 9 7.58 -8.11 -9.46
C PRO A 9 8.06 -8.27 -8.03
N ILE A 10 9.39 -8.38 -7.88
CA ILE A 10 10.08 -8.38 -6.58
C ILE A 10 10.94 -7.13 -6.50
N ILE A 11 10.86 -6.40 -5.40
CA ILE A 11 11.64 -5.18 -5.18
C ILE A 11 12.45 -5.32 -3.89
N ASP A 12 13.77 -5.34 -4.01
CA ASP A 12 14.71 -5.40 -2.89
C ASP A 12 14.93 -3.99 -2.31
N LEU A 13 14.72 -3.82 -1.01
CA LEU A 13 14.90 -2.55 -0.30
C LEU A 13 16.03 -2.62 0.76
N GLY A 14 16.87 -3.66 0.70
CA GLY A 14 17.97 -3.91 1.65
C GLY A 14 17.54 -4.86 2.75
N ASP A 15 17.05 -4.36 3.88
CA ASP A 15 16.63 -5.17 5.02
C ASP A 15 15.28 -5.84 4.83
N VAL A 16 14.49 -5.34 3.89
CA VAL A 16 13.16 -5.89 3.54
C VAL A 16 13.03 -6.08 2.04
N VAL A 17 12.11 -6.95 1.65
CA VAL A 17 11.75 -7.21 0.26
C VAL A 17 10.25 -7.02 0.06
N LEU A 18 9.87 -6.39 -1.06
CA LEU A 18 8.50 -6.36 -1.52
C LEU A 18 8.31 -7.55 -2.46
N ARG A 19 7.41 -8.45 -2.11
CA ARG A 19 7.13 -9.69 -2.84
C ARG A 19 5.64 -9.99 -2.94
N GLU A 20 5.32 -11.02 -3.68
CA GLU A 20 3.96 -11.58 -3.67
C GLU A 20 3.61 -12.12 -2.28
N LYS A 21 2.34 -11.97 -1.89
CA LYS A 21 1.79 -12.59 -0.68
C LYS A 21 1.68 -14.10 -0.87
N CYS A 22 1.94 -14.87 0.18
CA CYS A 22 1.80 -16.32 0.16
C CYS A 22 0.90 -16.80 1.33
N ASP A 23 0.51 -18.07 1.32
CA ASP A 23 -0.40 -18.61 2.33
C ASP A 23 0.22 -18.67 3.73
N GLU A 24 1.54 -18.78 3.79
CA GLU A 24 2.35 -18.75 5.02
C GLU A 24 2.29 -17.40 5.72
N ASP A 25 2.03 -16.32 4.98
CA ASP A 25 1.91 -14.96 5.53
C ASP A 25 0.67 -14.76 6.43
N ALA A 26 -0.30 -15.69 6.40
CA ALA A 26 -1.59 -15.50 7.07
C ALA A 26 -1.48 -15.31 8.58
N ALA A 27 -0.57 -16.03 9.22
CA ALA A 27 -0.38 -15.93 10.67
C ALA A 27 0.25 -14.59 11.07
N ASP A 28 1.25 -14.13 10.32
CA ASP A 28 1.90 -12.85 10.55
C ASP A 28 0.94 -11.69 10.26
N PHE A 29 0.15 -11.78 9.17
CA PHE A 29 -0.88 -10.80 8.83
C PHE A 29 -1.92 -10.68 9.94
N PHE A 30 -2.48 -11.80 10.38
CA PHE A 30 -3.46 -11.81 11.46
C PHE A 30 -2.92 -11.21 12.74
N ALA A 31 -1.67 -11.55 13.10
CA ALA A 31 -1.03 -11.07 14.30
C ALA A 31 -0.89 -9.54 14.34
N TYR A 32 -0.33 -8.93 13.27
CA TYR A 32 -0.14 -7.48 13.30
C TYR A 32 -1.42 -6.68 13.02
N TYR A 33 -2.38 -7.21 12.25
CA TYR A 33 -3.68 -6.58 12.05
C TYR A 33 -4.52 -6.57 13.33
N SER A 34 -4.32 -7.56 14.21
CA SER A 34 -4.98 -7.63 15.52
C SER A 34 -4.31 -6.73 16.57
N ASP A 35 -3.13 -6.15 16.30
CA ASP A 35 -2.46 -5.20 17.20
C ASP A 35 -3.30 -3.91 17.31
N PRO A 36 -3.74 -3.51 18.52
CA PRO A 36 -4.53 -2.29 18.72
C PRO A 36 -3.85 -1.01 18.19
N GLU A 37 -2.51 -0.94 18.22
CA GLU A 37 -1.76 0.21 17.73
C GLU A 37 -1.83 0.34 16.20
N VAL A 38 -1.80 -0.77 15.47
CA VAL A 38 -1.97 -0.82 14.02
C VAL A 38 -3.43 -0.61 13.64
N ASN A 39 -4.29 -1.37 14.27
CA ASN A 39 -5.70 -1.52 14.00
C ASN A 39 -6.48 -0.19 14.12
N LYS A 40 -6.10 0.71 15.03
CA LYS A 40 -6.78 2.02 15.20
C LYS A 40 -6.77 2.90 13.94
N TYR A 41 -5.84 2.67 13.01
CA TYR A 41 -5.71 3.45 11.78
C TYR A 41 -6.22 2.73 10.53
N ILE A 42 -6.52 1.44 10.62
CA ILE A 42 -7.01 0.63 9.51
C ILE A 42 -8.48 0.96 9.27
N LEU A 43 -8.81 1.39 8.06
CA LEU A 43 -10.17 1.79 7.66
C LEU A 43 -10.97 0.68 6.97
N CYS A 44 -10.51 -0.57 7.03
CA CYS A 44 -11.25 -1.76 6.57
C CYS A 44 -11.60 -2.66 7.76
N GLU A 45 -12.33 -3.71 7.49
CA GLU A 45 -12.64 -4.73 8.49
C GLU A 45 -11.37 -5.49 8.88
N ILE A 46 -11.29 -5.85 10.16
CA ILE A 46 -10.16 -6.58 10.72
C ILE A 46 -10.54 -8.04 10.83
N PRO A 47 -9.71 -8.95 10.32
CA PRO A 47 -9.96 -10.38 10.46
C PRO A 47 -10.15 -10.78 11.91
N ARG A 48 -11.18 -11.57 12.20
CA ARG A 48 -11.50 -12.05 13.55
C ARG A 48 -10.85 -13.38 13.88
N GLU A 49 -10.44 -14.10 12.85
CA GLU A 49 -9.79 -15.40 12.91
C GLU A 49 -8.79 -15.59 11.76
N LEU A 50 -7.91 -16.57 11.92
CA LEU A 50 -6.84 -16.83 10.94
C LEU A 50 -7.39 -17.14 9.54
N GLU A 51 -8.54 -17.79 9.45
CA GLU A 51 -9.15 -18.13 8.16
C GLU A 51 -9.68 -16.91 7.41
N GLU A 52 -10.18 -15.90 8.14
CA GLU A 52 -10.53 -14.61 7.52
C GLU A 52 -9.29 -13.88 7.01
N ALA A 53 -8.22 -13.88 7.79
CA ALA A 53 -6.93 -13.32 7.36
C ALA A 53 -6.40 -14.01 6.09
N ARG A 54 -6.54 -15.34 6.01
CA ARG A 54 -6.15 -16.12 4.82
C ARG A 54 -6.99 -15.76 3.60
N ARG A 55 -8.30 -15.57 3.76
CA ARG A 55 -9.19 -15.12 2.67
C ARG A 55 -8.80 -13.71 2.18
N GLU A 56 -8.48 -12.81 3.08
CA GLU A 56 -8.09 -11.44 2.74
C GLU A 56 -6.74 -11.41 2.00
N LEU A 57 -5.74 -12.16 2.47
CA LEU A 57 -4.47 -12.30 1.76
C LEU A 57 -4.66 -12.85 0.34
N ASN A 58 -5.52 -13.87 0.16
CA ASN A 58 -5.84 -14.43 -1.14
C ASN A 58 -6.53 -13.42 -2.05
N TYR A 59 -7.43 -12.60 -1.51
CA TYR A 59 -8.05 -11.50 -2.25
C TYR A 59 -6.98 -10.53 -2.78
N TRP A 60 -6.11 -10.03 -1.92
CA TRP A 60 -5.07 -9.08 -2.28
C TRP A 60 -4.01 -9.66 -3.23
N ARG A 61 -3.70 -10.94 -3.14
CA ARG A 61 -2.85 -11.65 -4.10
C ARG A 61 -3.50 -11.69 -5.49
N ASN A 62 -4.79 -11.97 -5.55
CA ASN A 62 -5.53 -12.10 -6.81
C ASN A 62 -5.75 -10.77 -7.54
N VAL A 63 -5.74 -9.64 -6.86
CA VAL A 63 -5.83 -8.29 -7.46
C VAL A 63 -4.84 -8.13 -8.62
N PHE A 64 -3.61 -8.66 -8.49
CA PHE A 64 -2.62 -8.63 -9.56
C PHE A 64 -3.05 -9.44 -10.77
N TYR A 65 -3.50 -10.66 -10.58
CA TYR A 65 -3.87 -11.55 -11.69
C TYR A 65 -5.18 -11.14 -12.39
N GLN A 66 -6.04 -10.43 -11.67
CA GLN A 66 -7.30 -9.87 -12.18
C GLN A 66 -7.13 -8.52 -12.90
N ASN A 67 -5.93 -7.97 -12.98
CA ASN A 67 -5.61 -6.66 -13.57
C ASN A 67 -6.23 -5.46 -12.84
N ASP A 68 -6.47 -5.59 -11.54
CA ASP A 68 -7.14 -4.58 -10.69
C ASP A 68 -6.14 -3.74 -9.88
N GLY A 69 -4.84 -4.09 -9.96
CA GLY A 69 -3.77 -3.43 -9.23
C GLY A 69 -2.66 -4.40 -8.85
N ILE A 70 -1.91 -4.05 -7.82
CA ILE A 70 -0.86 -4.88 -7.23
C ILE A 70 -0.74 -4.61 -5.74
N TYR A 71 -0.62 -5.66 -4.91
CA TYR A 71 -0.50 -5.52 -3.47
C TYR A 71 0.64 -6.40 -2.94
N PHE A 72 1.75 -5.77 -2.57
CA PHE A 72 2.95 -6.45 -2.09
C PHE A 72 2.84 -6.82 -0.61
N ALA A 73 3.44 -7.95 -0.25
CA ALA A 73 3.93 -8.20 1.09
C ALA A 73 5.21 -7.37 1.30
N ILE A 74 5.32 -6.69 2.44
CA ILE A 74 6.60 -6.21 2.95
C ILE A 74 7.12 -7.30 3.86
N ALA A 75 8.19 -7.98 3.43
CA ALA A 75 8.75 -9.10 4.18
C ALA A 75 10.16 -8.76 4.68
N ASP A 76 10.44 -9.13 5.92
CA ASP A 76 11.80 -9.12 6.47
C ASP A 76 12.68 -10.06 5.67
N LYS A 77 13.84 -9.62 5.22
CA LYS A 77 14.65 -10.35 4.24
C LYS A 77 15.35 -11.57 4.84
N GLU A 78 15.66 -11.56 6.13
CA GLU A 78 16.36 -12.66 6.80
C GLU A 78 15.37 -13.78 7.18
N THR A 79 14.22 -13.41 7.73
CA THR A 79 13.24 -14.36 8.27
C THR A 79 12.13 -14.70 7.28
N ASN A 80 11.99 -13.93 6.20
CA ASN A 80 10.88 -13.94 5.25
C ASN A 80 9.50 -13.69 5.88
N LYS A 81 9.44 -13.22 7.13
CA LYS A 81 8.17 -12.89 7.82
C LYS A 81 7.50 -11.68 7.20
N LEU A 82 6.20 -11.77 7.04
CA LEU A 82 5.38 -10.61 6.66
C LEU A 82 5.35 -9.61 7.83
N ILE A 83 5.78 -8.39 7.57
CA ILE A 83 5.81 -7.30 8.55
C ILE A 83 4.89 -6.13 8.19
N GLY A 84 4.28 -6.16 7.02
CA GLY A 84 3.39 -5.12 6.52
C GLY A 84 2.97 -5.36 5.08
N SER A 85 2.20 -4.45 4.55
CA SER A 85 1.73 -4.50 3.16
C SER A 85 1.78 -3.12 2.51
N ILE A 86 1.92 -3.09 1.19
CA ILE A 86 1.82 -1.86 0.38
C ILE A 86 1.30 -2.20 -1.00
N GLY A 87 0.39 -1.40 -1.54
CA GLY A 87 -0.18 -1.71 -2.84
C GLY A 87 -0.70 -0.51 -3.60
N LEU A 88 -1.01 -0.78 -4.86
CA LEU A 88 -1.61 0.11 -5.83
C LEU A 88 -2.92 -0.51 -6.31
N THR A 89 -4.04 0.18 -6.10
CA THR A 89 -5.39 -0.31 -6.42
C THR A 89 -6.23 0.77 -7.08
N SER A 90 -7.46 0.44 -7.47
CA SER A 90 -8.41 1.41 -8.04
C SER A 90 -7.84 2.14 -9.28
N TYR A 91 -7.12 1.40 -10.14
CA TYR A 91 -6.55 1.98 -11.34
C TYR A 91 -7.62 2.47 -12.29
N ASN A 92 -7.60 3.76 -12.61
CA ASN A 92 -8.44 4.37 -13.62
C ASN A 92 -7.61 4.65 -14.88
N SER A 93 -7.71 3.79 -15.89
CA SER A 93 -6.93 3.89 -17.13
C SER A 93 -7.26 5.15 -17.94
N TYR A 94 -8.51 5.59 -17.91
CA TYR A 94 -8.95 6.79 -18.63
C TYR A 94 -8.31 8.07 -18.06
N GLN A 95 -8.21 8.15 -16.72
CA GLN A 95 -7.64 9.29 -16.02
C GLN A 95 -6.18 9.11 -15.63
N SER A 96 -5.59 7.93 -15.92
CA SER A 96 -4.20 7.58 -15.59
C SER A 96 -3.85 7.82 -14.11
N ARG A 97 -4.76 7.44 -13.20
CA ARG A 97 -4.60 7.58 -11.75
C ARG A 97 -4.78 6.25 -11.03
N ILE A 98 -4.12 6.13 -9.87
CA ILE A 98 -4.13 4.94 -9.03
C ILE A 98 -4.04 5.33 -7.56
N GLU A 99 -4.64 4.54 -6.67
CA GLU A 99 -4.57 4.74 -5.22
C GLU A 99 -3.46 3.89 -4.61
N ILE A 100 -2.63 4.47 -3.74
CA ILE A 100 -1.66 3.76 -2.90
C ILE A 100 -2.22 3.61 -1.49
N SER A 101 -2.09 2.41 -0.93
CA SER A 101 -2.41 2.13 0.47
C SER A 101 -1.33 1.25 1.10
N TYR A 102 -1.16 1.33 2.42
CA TYR A 102 -0.12 0.60 3.13
C TYR A 102 -0.43 0.47 4.62
N ASP A 103 0.18 -0.53 5.21
CA ASP A 103 0.19 -0.81 6.63
C ASP A 103 1.53 -1.45 7.04
N LEU A 104 1.87 -1.36 8.33
CA LEU A 104 3.13 -1.90 8.87
C LEU A 104 2.92 -2.29 10.33
N ALA A 105 3.43 -3.43 10.73
CA ALA A 105 3.43 -3.89 12.11
C ALA A 105 4.12 -2.86 13.02
N HIS A 106 3.52 -2.57 14.17
CA HIS A 106 3.92 -1.49 15.09
C HIS A 106 5.40 -1.54 15.49
N GLN A 107 5.92 -2.73 15.77
CA GLN A 107 7.33 -2.94 16.15
C GLN A 107 8.36 -2.52 15.08
N TYR A 108 7.92 -2.28 13.83
CA TYR A 108 8.76 -1.85 12.71
C TYR A 108 8.59 -0.37 12.36
N TRP A 109 7.78 0.38 13.10
CA TRP A 109 7.60 1.81 12.88
C TRP A 109 8.89 2.60 13.17
N ASN A 110 8.98 3.79 12.60
CA ASN A 110 10.11 4.73 12.77
C ASN A 110 11.48 4.20 12.30
N ARG A 111 11.52 3.09 11.54
CA ARG A 111 12.76 2.52 10.97
C ARG A 111 13.00 2.92 9.51
N GLY A 112 12.18 3.80 8.94
CA GLY A 112 12.28 4.22 7.54
C GLY A 112 11.79 3.22 6.50
N ILE A 113 11.34 2.03 6.91
CA ILE A 113 10.88 0.94 6.02
C ILE A 113 9.77 1.43 5.10
N MET A 114 8.70 2.01 5.66
CA MET A 114 7.58 2.48 4.86
C MET A 114 7.93 3.64 3.93
N THR A 115 8.86 4.51 4.32
CA THR A 115 9.39 5.56 3.42
C THR A 115 10.02 4.95 2.17
N LYS A 116 10.92 3.96 2.34
CA LYS A 116 11.56 3.23 1.24
C LYS A 116 10.52 2.50 0.38
N ALA A 117 9.54 1.85 1.00
CA ALA A 117 8.49 1.11 0.31
C ALA A 117 7.60 2.04 -0.55
N ILE A 118 7.14 3.18 -0.01
CA ILE A 118 6.34 4.17 -0.76
C ILE A 118 7.15 4.69 -1.96
N GLN A 119 8.42 5.06 -1.77
CA GLN A 119 9.28 5.54 -2.85
C GLN A 119 9.48 4.50 -3.96
N ALA A 120 9.68 3.24 -3.59
CA ALA A 120 9.86 2.15 -4.55
C ALA A 120 8.56 1.85 -5.32
N VAL A 121 7.42 1.79 -4.64
CA VAL A 121 6.13 1.50 -5.26
C VAL A 121 5.64 2.66 -6.12
N THR A 122 5.89 3.91 -5.75
CA THR A 122 5.60 5.08 -6.61
C THR A 122 6.50 5.11 -7.85
N LYS A 123 7.79 4.74 -7.70
CA LYS A 123 8.69 4.57 -8.85
C LYS A 123 8.16 3.48 -9.80
N TYR A 124 7.76 2.34 -9.26
CA TYR A 124 7.13 1.26 -10.03
C TYR A 124 5.87 1.76 -10.75
N ALA A 125 4.98 2.48 -10.05
CA ALA A 125 3.76 3.04 -10.64
C ALA A 125 4.05 3.93 -11.85
N PHE A 126 5.04 4.82 -11.77
CA PHE A 126 5.32 5.79 -12.83
C PHE A 126 6.16 5.25 -13.99
N LYS A 127 6.93 4.18 -13.79
CA LYS A 127 7.89 3.67 -14.78
C LYS A 127 7.56 2.30 -15.33
N GLU A 128 7.00 1.41 -14.51
CA GLU A 128 6.96 -0.02 -14.79
C GLU A 128 5.55 -0.63 -14.64
N PHE A 129 4.54 0.20 -14.35
CA PHE A 129 3.19 -0.32 -14.08
C PHE A 129 2.62 -1.09 -15.26
N TYR A 130 2.32 -2.37 -15.01
CA TYR A 130 1.99 -3.35 -16.05
C TYR A 130 0.70 -3.01 -16.82
N TYR A 131 -0.28 -2.38 -16.15
CA TYR A 131 -1.62 -2.21 -16.73
C TYR A 131 -1.80 -0.92 -17.54
N GLY A 132 -0.81 -0.02 -17.55
CA GLY A 132 -0.89 1.20 -18.33
C GLY A 132 -0.14 2.39 -17.74
N ARG A 133 -0.43 3.57 -18.29
CA ARG A 133 0.21 4.80 -17.84
C ARG A 133 -0.39 5.28 -16.54
N VAL A 134 0.47 5.62 -15.60
CA VAL A 134 0.11 6.35 -14.38
C VAL A 134 0.68 7.76 -14.45
N ASN A 135 -0.17 8.76 -14.25
CA ASN A 135 0.22 10.15 -14.14
C ASN A 135 0.07 10.68 -12.71
N ARG A 136 -0.79 10.03 -11.91
CA ARG A 136 -1.15 10.48 -10.58
C ARG A 136 -1.30 9.28 -9.63
N VAL A 137 -0.60 9.33 -8.50
CA VAL A 137 -0.80 8.41 -7.38
C VAL A 137 -1.54 9.16 -6.28
N GLU A 138 -2.69 8.63 -5.84
CA GLU A 138 -3.54 9.20 -4.79
C GLU A 138 -3.38 8.41 -3.49
N ALA A 139 -3.57 9.07 -2.34
CA ALA A 139 -3.65 8.41 -1.05
C ALA A 139 -4.71 9.08 -0.17
N PHE A 140 -5.51 8.26 0.53
CA PHE A 140 -6.53 8.73 1.46
C PHE A 140 -6.20 8.27 2.87
N VAL A 141 -6.08 9.20 3.80
CA VAL A 141 -5.63 8.95 5.17
C VAL A 141 -6.63 9.53 6.15
N SER A 142 -7.05 8.74 7.13
CA SER A 142 -7.90 9.25 8.23
C SER A 142 -7.30 10.51 8.83
N THR A 143 -8.12 11.53 9.09
CA THR A 143 -7.67 12.78 9.71
C THR A 143 -7.07 12.58 11.10
N ALA A 144 -7.36 11.46 11.75
CA ALA A 144 -6.77 11.03 13.02
C ALA A 144 -5.36 10.43 12.87
N ASN A 145 -4.96 9.98 11.65
CA ASN A 145 -3.68 9.33 11.41
C ASN A 145 -2.58 10.34 11.03
N LEU A 146 -2.15 11.14 11.99
CA LEU A 146 -1.08 12.13 11.80
C LEU A 146 0.27 11.52 11.40
N PRO A 147 0.69 10.33 11.91
CA PRO A 147 1.90 9.66 11.44
C PRO A 147 1.90 9.40 9.92
N SER A 148 0.80 8.86 9.37
CA SER A 148 0.68 8.61 7.93
C SER A 148 0.64 9.90 7.11
N LYS A 149 -0.06 10.95 7.60
CA LYS A 149 -0.03 12.29 7.00
C LYS A 149 1.41 12.81 6.84
N ASN A 150 2.19 12.77 7.92
CA ASN A 150 3.57 13.25 7.92
C ASN A 150 4.48 12.39 7.01
N LEU A 151 4.25 11.09 6.98
CA LEU A 151 4.99 10.16 6.13
C LEU A 151 4.77 10.46 4.64
N LEU A 152 3.53 10.65 4.20
CA LEU A 152 3.21 11.00 2.81
C LEU A 152 3.83 12.34 2.42
N THR A 153 3.73 13.36 3.28
CA THR A 153 4.38 14.66 3.04
C THR A 153 5.91 14.49 2.87
N LYS A 154 6.54 13.68 3.73
CA LYS A 154 7.98 13.36 3.61
C LYS A 154 8.33 12.62 2.31
N CYS A 155 7.40 11.82 1.77
CA CYS A 155 7.57 11.12 0.50
C CYS A 155 7.24 12.00 -0.72
N GLY A 156 6.96 13.30 -0.53
CA GLY A 156 6.71 14.25 -1.62
C GLY A 156 5.25 14.34 -2.06
N PHE A 157 4.32 13.67 -1.38
CA PHE A 157 2.90 13.82 -1.66
C PHE A 157 2.40 15.19 -1.21
N VAL A 158 1.57 15.81 -2.01
CA VAL A 158 0.92 17.10 -1.74
C VAL A 158 -0.44 16.85 -1.11
N LEU A 159 -0.73 17.50 0.01
CA LEU A 159 -2.07 17.52 0.63
C LEU A 159 -2.97 18.46 -0.20
N GLU A 160 -4.02 17.92 -0.79
CA GLU A 160 -4.97 18.67 -1.61
C GLU A 160 -6.19 19.16 -0.83
N GLY A 161 -6.51 18.50 0.29
CA GLY A 161 -7.64 18.89 1.11
C GLY A 161 -8.15 17.78 2.02
N ILE A 162 -9.36 18.01 2.56
CA ILE A 162 -10.08 17.05 3.38
C ILE A 162 -11.38 16.69 2.66
N LEU A 163 -11.60 15.39 2.46
CA LEU A 163 -12.87 14.85 1.99
C LEU A 163 -13.72 14.50 3.21
N ARG A 164 -14.79 15.27 3.40
CA ARG A 164 -15.69 15.08 4.56
C ARG A 164 -16.51 13.81 4.40
N GLN A 165 -16.59 13.01 5.49
CA GLN A 165 -17.41 11.79 5.56
C GLN A 165 -17.16 10.81 4.39
N HIS A 166 -15.91 10.71 3.95
CA HIS A 166 -15.53 9.97 2.75
C HIS A 166 -15.47 8.45 2.97
N ARG A 167 -15.19 8.00 4.19
CA ARG A 167 -15.13 6.57 4.53
C ARG A 167 -16.10 6.25 5.67
N TYR A 168 -16.76 5.09 5.58
CA TYR A 168 -17.52 4.54 6.70
C TYR A 168 -16.61 3.60 7.47
N HIS A 169 -16.47 3.82 8.78
CA HIS A 169 -15.58 3.05 9.62
C HIS A 169 -16.17 2.92 11.04
N ARG A 170 -16.29 1.70 11.53
CA ARG A 170 -16.74 1.37 12.91
C ARG A 170 -18.03 2.09 13.31
N GLY A 171 -19.03 2.07 12.43
CA GLY A 171 -20.34 2.65 12.72
C GLY A 171 -20.48 4.15 12.47
N ALA A 172 -19.41 4.82 12.00
CA ALA A 172 -19.41 6.27 11.74
C ALA A 172 -18.77 6.62 10.40
N TYR A 173 -19.20 7.75 9.82
CA TYR A 173 -18.50 8.35 8.69
C TYR A 173 -17.31 9.17 9.20
N VAL A 174 -16.15 8.99 8.57
CA VAL A 174 -14.91 9.68 8.94
C VAL A 174 -14.37 10.51 7.79
N ASP A 175 -13.77 11.65 8.13
CA ASP A 175 -13.08 12.51 7.19
C ASP A 175 -11.70 11.92 6.86
N VAL A 176 -11.23 12.14 5.63
CA VAL A 176 -9.91 11.75 5.21
C VAL A 176 -9.15 12.92 4.57
N TYR A 177 -7.86 12.98 4.81
CA TYR A 177 -6.95 13.77 3.99
C TYR A 177 -6.85 13.15 2.59
N SER A 178 -6.92 13.99 1.56
CA SER A 178 -6.65 13.61 0.17
C SER A 178 -5.26 14.08 -0.21
N PHE A 179 -4.40 13.14 -0.57
CA PHE A 179 -3.04 13.39 -1.03
C PHE A 179 -2.84 12.94 -2.46
N SER A 180 -1.91 13.60 -3.16
CA SER A 180 -1.47 13.16 -4.47
C SER A 180 0.03 13.33 -4.67
N LEU A 181 0.60 12.48 -5.55
CA LEU A 181 1.92 12.66 -6.13
C LEU A 181 1.77 12.55 -7.65
N LEU A 182 2.16 13.59 -8.37
CA LEU A 182 2.14 13.60 -9.83
C LEU A 182 3.46 13.05 -10.39
N LYS A 183 3.40 12.51 -11.60
CA LYS A 183 4.61 12.04 -12.30
C LYS A 183 5.65 13.14 -12.48
N SER A 184 5.23 14.39 -12.71
CA SER A 184 6.10 15.56 -12.78
C SER A 184 6.83 15.84 -11.47
N ASP A 185 6.12 15.72 -10.33
CA ASP A 185 6.70 15.93 -9.00
C ASP A 185 7.76 14.87 -8.70
N PHE A 186 7.44 13.61 -9.03
CA PHE A 186 8.36 12.48 -8.84
C PHE A 186 9.67 12.67 -9.65
N VAL A 187 9.60 13.12 -10.89
CA VAL A 187 10.80 13.39 -11.72
C VAL A 187 11.69 14.43 -11.05
N ASN A 188 11.10 15.50 -10.51
CA ASN A 188 11.85 16.56 -9.83
C ASN A 188 12.51 16.06 -8.53
N LEU A 189 11.86 15.15 -7.78
CA LEU A 189 12.40 14.55 -6.54
C LEU A 189 13.61 13.63 -6.78
N VAL A 190 13.70 12.99 -7.95
CA VAL A 190 14.81 12.04 -8.28
C VAL A 190 15.94 12.73 -9.04
N SER A 191 15.76 13.98 -9.50
CA SER A 191 16.75 14.76 -10.27
C SER A 191 17.57 15.69 -9.38
N ASN A 192 17.21 15.84 -8.11
CA ASN A 192 17.91 16.58 -7.06
C ASN A 192 18.61 15.62 -6.08
#